data_af4316db6e447064ac56fd7d1ac3cc6b
#
_entry.id   af4316db6e447064ac56fd7d1ac3cc6b
#
_cell.length_a   1.000
_cell.length_b   1.000
_cell.length_c   1.000
_cell.angle_alpha   90.00
_cell.angle_beta   90.00
_cell.angle_gamma   90.00
#
_symmetry.space_group_name_H-M   'P 1'
#
loop_
_entity.id
_entity.type
_entity.pdbx_description
1 polymer ?
#
loop_
_entity_poly.entity_id
_entity_poly.type
_entity_poly.pdbx_seq_one_letter_code
_entity_poly.pdbx_strand_id
1 'polypeptide(L)'
;IRDRCGSTHPEKLAETVLETGSDFGLAFDGDGDRIIAVDENGQIVDGDQIMFIIGQEMYKNQELNGNMIVSTVMSNLGFYKALEKEGIQSNKTKVGDRYVVEEMRRGNYNLGGEQSGHIVLMDYNTTGDGLLTGVQLASVIKMSGKTLSELASQMKKYPQSLINVRVTDKYLSLIHI
;
A
#
# COMPACT_ATOMS: atom_id res chain seq x y z
N ILE A 1 -10.30 -22.14 -11.20
CA ILE A 1 -11.18 -22.03 -10.04
C ILE A 1 -10.51 -21.10 -9.03
N ARG A 2 -10.96 -19.85 -8.98
CA ARG A 2 -10.41 -18.83 -8.07
C ARG A 2 -11.41 -18.60 -6.94
N ASP A 3 -11.64 -19.63 -6.14
CA ASP A 3 -12.56 -19.51 -5.01
C ASP A 3 -11.76 -19.19 -3.75
N ARG A 4 -12.01 -18.00 -3.18
CA ARG A 4 -11.47 -17.52 -1.91
C ARG A 4 -9.93 -17.62 -1.80
N CYS A 5 -9.23 -17.05 -2.77
CA CYS A 5 -7.77 -16.92 -2.75
C CYS A 5 -7.33 -15.60 -3.39
N GLY A 6 -6.05 -15.25 -3.23
CA GLY A 6 -5.45 -14.00 -3.73
C GLY A 6 -5.60 -12.82 -2.77
N SER A 7 -5.29 -11.60 -3.25
CA SER A 7 -5.20 -10.39 -2.43
C SER A 7 -6.52 -9.98 -1.76
N THR A 8 -7.66 -10.42 -2.29
CA THR A 8 -8.99 -10.16 -1.71
C THR A 8 -9.40 -11.16 -0.63
N HIS A 9 -8.68 -12.28 -0.50
CA HIS A 9 -8.92 -13.34 0.48
C HIS A 9 -7.59 -13.89 1.02
N PRO A 10 -6.86 -13.10 1.81
CA PRO A 10 -5.53 -13.46 2.32
C PRO A 10 -5.55 -14.42 3.52
N GLU A 11 -6.74 -14.80 4.01
CA GLU A 11 -6.90 -15.62 5.22
C GLU A 11 -6.16 -16.96 5.11
N LYS A 12 -6.31 -17.65 3.96
CA LYS A 12 -5.63 -18.91 3.71
C LYS A 12 -4.11 -18.74 3.61
N LEU A 13 -3.64 -17.62 3.09
CA LEU A 13 -2.21 -17.30 3.08
C LEU A 13 -1.68 -17.11 4.49
N ALA A 14 -2.44 -16.43 5.36
CA ALA A 14 -2.07 -16.23 6.77
C ALA A 14 -1.93 -17.57 7.51
N GLU A 15 -2.90 -18.50 7.33
CA GLU A 15 -2.82 -19.85 7.86
C GLU A 15 -1.55 -20.57 7.34
N THR A 16 -1.29 -20.51 6.04
CA THR A 16 -0.12 -21.17 5.42
C THR A 16 1.21 -20.61 5.95
N VAL A 17 1.32 -19.30 6.11
CA VAL A 17 2.53 -18.66 6.69
C VAL A 17 2.80 -19.21 8.10
N LEU A 18 1.76 -19.28 8.94
CA LEU A 18 1.89 -19.81 10.30
C LEU A 18 2.23 -21.31 10.32
N GLU A 19 1.58 -22.11 9.47
CA GLU A 19 1.80 -23.56 9.39
C GLU A 19 3.21 -23.92 8.91
N THR A 20 3.73 -23.14 7.96
CA THR A 20 5.05 -23.42 7.36
C THR A 20 6.21 -22.73 8.07
N GLY A 21 5.91 -21.77 8.98
CA GLY A 21 6.93 -20.94 9.62
C GLY A 21 7.66 -20.04 8.62
N SER A 22 6.96 -19.58 7.57
CA SER A 22 7.53 -18.69 6.56
C SER A 22 7.76 -17.29 7.14
N ASP A 23 8.80 -16.59 6.66
CA ASP A 23 9.12 -15.23 7.11
C ASP A 23 8.03 -14.22 6.71
N PHE A 24 7.35 -14.44 5.61
CA PHE A 24 6.18 -13.68 5.13
C PHE A 24 5.48 -14.41 3.98
N GLY A 25 4.30 -13.94 3.62
CA GLY A 25 3.54 -14.41 2.46
C GLY A 25 3.08 -13.26 1.58
N LEU A 26 2.93 -13.53 0.27
CA LEU A 26 2.44 -12.55 -0.71
C LEU A 26 1.23 -13.12 -1.43
N ALA A 27 0.17 -12.32 -1.53
CA ALA A 27 -1.04 -12.63 -2.29
C ALA A 27 -1.25 -11.59 -3.39
N PHE A 28 -1.50 -12.08 -4.59
CA PHE A 28 -1.78 -11.25 -5.76
C PHE A 28 -3.25 -11.42 -6.18
N ASP A 29 -3.77 -10.45 -6.89
CA ASP A 29 -5.09 -10.59 -7.52
C ASP A 29 -5.01 -11.26 -8.89
N GLY A 30 -6.10 -11.20 -9.63
CA GLY A 30 -6.27 -12.02 -10.83
C GLY A 30 -5.40 -11.69 -12.01
N ASP A 31 -5.02 -10.46 -12.19
CA ASP A 31 -4.16 -9.92 -13.23
C ASP A 31 -2.78 -9.49 -12.69
N GLY A 32 -2.57 -9.64 -11.36
CA GLY A 32 -1.28 -9.45 -10.73
C GLY A 32 -0.88 -7.99 -10.54
N ASP A 33 -1.81 -7.05 -10.71
CA ASP A 33 -1.55 -5.61 -10.56
C ASP A 33 -1.61 -5.14 -9.10
N ARG A 34 -2.12 -5.99 -8.19
CA ARG A 34 -2.24 -5.73 -6.74
C ARG A 34 -1.53 -6.77 -5.91
N ILE A 35 -1.09 -6.33 -4.75
CA ILE A 35 -0.43 -7.17 -3.75
C ILE A 35 -0.95 -6.87 -2.35
N ILE A 36 -1.14 -7.91 -1.57
CA ILE A 36 -1.29 -7.87 -0.11
C ILE A 36 -0.23 -8.80 0.46
N ALA A 37 0.42 -8.41 1.55
CA ALA A 37 1.36 -9.26 2.25
C ALA A 37 0.79 -9.78 3.58
N VAL A 38 1.38 -10.84 4.08
CA VAL A 38 1.13 -11.40 5.40
C VAL A 38 2.46 -11.54 6.11
N ASP A 39 2.55 -11.04 7.34
CA ASP A 39 3.77 -11.16 8.14
C ASP A 39 3.92 -12.54 8.79
N GLU A 40 5.06 -12.78 9.44
CA GLU A 40 5.39 -14.03 10.12
C GLU A 40 4.43 -14.39 11.27
N ASN A 41 3.62 -13.44 11.74
CA ASN A 41 2.61 -13.64 12.78
C ASN A 41 1.20 -13.84 12.19
N GLY A 42 1.08 -13.97 10.87
CA GLY A 42 -0.20 -14.13 10.19
C GLY A 42 -1.02 -12.82 10.06
N GLN A 43 -0.42 -11.65 10.33
CA GLN A 43 -1.11 -10.37 10.24
C GLN A 43 -1.05 -9.82 8.82
N ILE A 44 -2.18 -9.27 8.36
CA ILE A 44 -2.30 -8.70 7.02
C ILE A 44 -1.60 -7.34 6.97
N VAL A 45 -0.69 -7.19 6.02
CA VAL A 45 0.03 -5.97 5.66
C VAL A 45 -0.54 -5.46 4.34
N ASP A 46 -1.31 -4.38 4.41
CA ASP A 46 -2.03 -3.79 3.26
C ASP A 46 -1.16 -2.85 2.42
N GLY A 47 -1.73 -2.34 1.33
CA GLY A 47 -1.03 -1.46 0.40
C GLY A 47 -0.47 -0.20 1.05
N ASP A 48 -1.16 0.38 2.03
CA ASP A 48 -0.64 1.56 2.75
C ASP A 48 0.63 1.23 3.53
N GLN A 49 0.66 0.09 4.24
CA GLN A 49 1.85 -0.34 4.96
C GLN A 49 2.99 -0.72 4.01
N ILE A 50 2.68 -1.38 2.89
CA ILE A 50 3.69 -1.73 1.87
C ILE A 50 4.29 -0.47 1.27
N MET A 51 3.47 0.52 0.87
CA MET A 51 3.96 1.82 0.37
C MET A 51 4.80 2.55 1.40
N PHE A 52 4.40 2.52 2.68
CA PHE A 52 5.17 3.13 3.76
C PHE A 52 6.55 2.49 3.90
N ILE A 53 6.62 1.15 3.92
CA ILE A 53 7.87 0.41 4.07
C ILE A 53 8.83 0.69 2.91
N ILE A 54 8.35 0.57 1.67
CA ILE A 54 9.16 0.83 0.47
C ILE A 54 9.56 2.31 0.41
N GLY A 55 8.62 3.22 0.66
CA GLY A 55 8.86 4.66 0.61
C GLY A 55 9.86 5.14 1.66
N GLN A 56 9.82 4.58 2.88
CA GLN A 56 10.78 4.87 3.93
C GLN A 56 12.21 4.45 3.52
N GLU A 57 12.36 3.29 2.88
CA GLU A 57 13.66 2.84 2.38
C GLU A 57 14.17 3.70 1.23
N MET A 58 13.30 4.00 0.24
CA MET A 58 13.64 4.91 -0.85
C MET A 58 14.03 6.31 -0.33
N TYR A 59 13.33 6.80 0.70
CA TYR A 59 13.65 8.09 1.32
C TYR A 59 15.03 8.09 1.98
N LYS A 60 15.37 7.05 2.75
CA LYS A 60 16.68 6.88 3.39
C LYS A 60 17.82 6.83 2.36
N ASN A 61 17.57 6.18 1.23
CA ASN A 61 18.53 6.04 0.14
C ASN A 61 18.59 7.27 -0.79
N GLN A 62 17.76 8.30 -0.54
CA GLN A 62 17.63 9.49 -1.39
C GLN A 62 17.11 9.15 -2.82
N GLU A 63 16.33 8.08 -2.94
CA GLU A 63 15.75 7.59 -4.19
C GLU A 63 14.27 7.99 -4.34
N LEU A 64 13.65 8.60 -3.30
CA LEU A 64 12.24 9.02 -3.34
C LEU A 64 12.15 10.43 -3.94
N ASN A 65 11.67 10.53 -5.17
CA ASN A 65 11.55 11.79 -5.89
C ASN A 65 10.66 12.79 -5.16
N GLY A 66 11.21 13.99 -4.90
CA GLY A 66 10.52 15.06 -4.18
C GLY A 66 10.19 14.71 -2.72
N ASN A 67 10.73 13.61 -2.18
CA ASN A 67 10.37 13.08 -0.86
C ASN A 67 8.86 12.88 -0.72
N MET A 68 8.19 12.46 -1.80
CA MET A 68 6.73 12.46 -1.95
C MET A 68 6.20 11.08 -2.30
N ILE A 69 5.13 10.65 -1.62
CA ILE A 69 4.33 9.49 -1.98
C ILE A 69 2.93 9.95 -2.38
N VAL A 70 2.45 9.48 -3.53
CA VAL A 70 1.10 9.78 -4.01
C VAL A 70 0.15 8.67 -3.58
N SER A 71 -0.96 9.03 -2.90
CA SER A 71 -1.97 8.07 -2.47
C SER A 71 -3.38 8.59 -2.71
N THR A 72 -4.40 7.81 -2.39
CA THR A 72 -5.78 8.24 -2.53
C THR A 72 -6.37 8.71 -1.19
N VAL A 73 -7.51 9.40 -1.25
CA VAL A 73 -8.26 9.81 -0.04
C VAL A 73 -8.73 8.62 0.82
N MET A 74 -8.63 7.38 0.31
CA MET A 74 -8.99 6.16 1.04
C MET A 74 -7.87 5.63 1.93
N SER A 75 -6.64 6.09 1.75
CA SER A 75 -5.51 5.67 2.60
C SER A 75 -5.76 5.98 4.08
N ASN A 76 -5.32 5.06 4.92
CA ASN A 76 -5.53 5.15 6.37
C ASN A 76 -4.87 6.40 6.97
N LEU A 77 -5.50 7.00 7.97
CA LEU A 77 -4.91 8.15 8.69
C LEU A 77 -3.52 7.82 9.25
N GLY A 78 -3.30 6.56 9.64
CA GLY A 78 -2.01 6.09 10.15
C GLY A 78 -0.88 6.18 9.14
N PHE A 79 -1.18 5.97 7.86
CA PHE A 79 -0.24 6.14 6.78
C PHE A 79 0.31 7.58 6.73
N TYR A 80 -0.57 8.57 6.71
CA TYR A 80 -0.15 9.97 6.67
C TYR A 80 0.64 10.40 7.90
N LYS A 81 0.23 9.94 9.10
CA LYS A 81 0.95 10.23 10.34
C LYS A 81 2.34 9.58 10.39
N ALA A 82 2.46 8.36 9.84
CA ALA A 82 3.74 7.69 9.76
C ALA A 82 4.69 8.40 8.79
N LEU A 83 4.19 8.82 7.62
CA LEU A 83 4.97 9.59 6.66
C LEU A 83 5.44 10.93 7.25
N GLU A 84 4.55 11.68 7.89
CA GLU A 84 4.86 12.96 8.54
C GLU A 84 5.98 12.80 9.57
N LYS A 85 5.92 11.76 10.40
CA LYS A 85 6.94 11.43 11.40
C LYS A 85 8.32 11.19 10.78
N GLU A 86 8.36 10.56 9.61
CA GLU A 86 9.60 10.28 8.87
C GLU A 86 10.08 11.46 8.01
N GLY A 87 9.31 12.55 7.92
CA GLY A 87 9.62 13.70 7.05
C GLY A 87 9.31 13.46 5.58
N ILE A 88 8.52 12.43 5.27
CA ILE A 88 8.06 12.11 3.92
C ILE A 88 6.76 12.85 3.65
N GLN A 89 6.67 13.51 2.51
CA GLN A 89 5.47 14.21 2.08
C GLN A 89 4.45 13.26 1.46
N SER A 90 3.19 13.62 1.47
CA SER A 90 2.13 12.86 0.81
C SER A 90 1.20 13.75 0.00
N ASN A 91 0.83 13.30 -1.17
CA ASN A 91 -0.18 13.92 -2.01
C ASN A 91 -1.40 13.00 -2.15
N LYS A 92 -2.60 13.56 -1.91
CA LYS A 92 -3.87 12.82 -1.90
C LYS A 92 -4.63 13.07 -3.19
N THR A 93 -4.94 12.00 -3.90
CA THR A 93 -5.78 12.04 -5.09
C THR A 93 -7.19 11.51 -4.80
N LYS A 94 -8.07 11.62 -5.78
CA LYS A 94 -9.33 10.86 -5.82
C LYS A 94 -9.00 9.36 -5.93
N VAL A 95 -9.96 8.52 -5.55
CA VAL A 95 -9.87 7.07 -5.71
C VAL A 95 -9.80 6.71 -7.19
N GLY A 96 -8.87 5.83 -7.51
CA GLY A 96 -8.63 5.31 -8.87
C GLY A 96 -7.16 5.47 -9.27
N ASP A 97 -6.59 4.38 -9.78
CA ASP A 97 -5.22 4.24 -10.26
C ASP A 97 -4.80 5.36 -11.23
N ARG A 98 -5.71 5.69 -12.15
CA ARG A 98 -5.53 6.78 -13.12
C ARG A 98 -5.14 8.10 -12.44
N TYR A 99 -5.84 8.49 -11.37
CA TYR A 99 -5.58 9.76 -10.68
C TYR A 99 -4.24 9.74 -9.96
N VAL A 100 -3.86 8.59 -9.42
CA VAL A 100 -2.54 8.38 -8.81
C VAL A 100 -1.45 8.56 -9.85
N VAL A 101 -1.55 7.86 -10.99
CA VAL A 101 -0.56 7.92 -12.07
C VAL A 101 -0.47 9.31 -12.71
N GLU A 102 -1.61 9.99 -12.94
CA GLU A 102 -1.64 11.36 -13.45
C GLU A 102 -0.89 12.32 -12.50
N GLU A 103 -1.12 12.21 -11.20
CA GLU A 103 -0.44 13.05 -10.21
C GLU A 103 1.05 12.72 -10.11
N MET A 104 1.42 11.43 -10.12
CA MET A 104 2.82 11.01 -10.15
C MET A 104 3.58 11.61 -11.34
N ARG A 105 2.98 11.54 -12.53
CA ARG A 105 3.57 12.15 -13.75
C ARG A 105 3.68 13.65 -13.64
N ARG A 106 2.66 14.32 -13.12
CA ARG A 106 2.63 15.79 -12.97
C ARG A 106 3.73 16.28 -12.04
N GLY A 107 3.97 15.57 -10.95
CA GLY A 107 4.97 15.96 -9.94
C GLY A 107 6.34 15.28 -10.12
N ASN A 108 6.50 14.44 -11.14
CA ASN A 108 7.69 13.58 -11.33
C ASN A 108 7.99 12.70 -10.09
N TYR A 109 6.92 12.17 -9.47
CA TYR A 109 7.02 11.29 -8.31
C TYR A 109 7.13 9.84 -8.75
N ASN A 110 7.93 9.03 -8.06
CA ASN A 110 8.22 7.67 -8.48
C ASN A 110 7.58 6.59 -7.62
N LEU A 111 6.88 6.94 -6.52
CA LEU A 111 6.12 5.99 -5.71
C LEU A 111 4.70 6.52 -5.47
N GLY A 112 3.72 5.69 -5.72
CA GLY A 112 2.32 5.96 -5.40
C GLY A 112 1.45 4.70 -5.45
N GLY A 113 0.23 4.80 -4.97
CA GLY A 113 -0.69 3.66 -4.99
C GLY A 113 -1.90 3.82 -4.09
N GLU A 114 -2.52 2.70 -3.78
CA GLU A 114 -3.76 2.59 -3.03
C GLU A 114 -3.64 1.56 -1.90
N GLN A 115 -4.44 1.73 -0.85
CA GLN A 115 -4.56 0.77 0.25
C GLN A 115 -4.91 -0.65 -0.23
N SER A 116 -5.62 -0.76 -1.36
CA SER A 116 -5.98 -2.04 -1.99
C SER A 116 -4.78 -2.86 -2.47
N GLY A 117 -3.56 -2.29 -2.47
CA GLY A 117 -2.34 -2.94 -2.91
C GLY A 117 -1.96 -2.67 -4.37
N HIS A 118 -2.69 -1.81 -5.08
CA HIS A 118 -2.28 -1.31 -6.39
C HIS A 118 -1.17 -0.27 -6.20
N ILE A 119 0.08 -0.66 -6.38
CA ILE A 119 1.26 0.17 -6.12
C ILE A 119 2.05 0.35 -7.40
N VAL A 120 2.40 1.60 -7.69
CA VAL A 120 3.15 2.01 -8.88
C VAL A 120 4.54 2.45 -8.46
N LEU A 121 5.54 1.82 -9.05
CA LEU A 121 6.96 2.17 -8.95
C LEU A 121 7.39 2.71 -10.32
N MET A 122 7.27 4.03 -10.52
CA MET A 122 7.36 4.67 -11.83
C MET A 122 8.72 4.51 -12.51
N ASP A 123 9.79 4.27 -11.75
CA ASP A 123 11.12 4.01 -12.29
C ASP A 123 11.21 2.66 -13.00
N TYR A 124 10.27 1.74 -12.74
CA TYR A 124 10.28 0.39 -13.31
C TYR A 124 9.07 0.11 -14.19
N ASN A 125 7.88 0.61 -13.81
CA ASN A 125 6.64 0.37 -14.54
C ASN A 125 5.70 1.57 -14.42
N THR A 126 4.88 1.81 -15.45
CA THR A 126 3.94 2.96 -15.51
C THR A 126 2.55 2.65 -14.97
N THR A 127 2.34 1.45 -14.45
CA THR A 127 1.09 0.96 -13.84
C THR A 127 1.40 0.17 -12.58
N GLY A 128 0.37 -0.17 -11.81
CA GLY A 128 0.51 -1.08 -10.68
C GLY A 128 1.07 -2.45 -11.11
N ASP A 129 1.96 -2.97 -10.32
CA ASP A 129 2.61 -4.26 -10.54
C ASP A 129 2.87 -4.92 -9.19
N GLY A 130 2.01 -5.89 -8.87
CA GLY A 130 2.06 -6.58 -7.57
C GLY A 130 3.33 -7.41 -7.43
N LEU A 131 3.78 -8.07 -8.51
CA LEU A 131 4.98 -8.90 -8.47
C LEU A 131 6.25 -8.06 -8.26
N LEU A 132 6.40 -6.97 -9.00
CA LEU A 132 7.48 -6.01 -8.83
C LEU A 132 7.49 -5.45 -7.41
N THR A 133 6.32 -5.03 -6.91
CA THR A 133 6.15 -4.52 -5.54
C THR A 133 6.54 -5.56 -4.50
N GLY A 134 6.18 -6.84 -4.72
CA GLY A 134 6.55 -7.94 -3.85
C GLY A 134 8.06 -8.18 -3.80
N VAL A 135 8.74 -8.08 -4.93
CA VAL A 135 10.22 -8.17 -5.00
C VAL A 135 10.88 -7.00 -4.27
N GLN A 136 10.36 -5.78 -4.44
CA GLN A 136 10.88 -4.61 -3.71
C GLN A 136 10.67 -4.73 -2.21
N LEU A 137 9.48 -5.18 -1.75
CA LEU A 137 9.21 -5.43 -0.34
C LEU A 137 10.17 -6.48 0.24
N ALA A 138 10.35 -7.60 -0.46
CA ALA A 138 11.29 -8.66 -0.05
C ALA A 138 12.73 -8.15 0.03
N SER A 139 13.13 -7.28 -0.89
CA SER A 139 14.44 -6.63 -0.86
C SER A 139 14.62 -5.77 0.40
N VAL A 140 13.62 -4.95 0.73
CA VAL A 140 13.66 -4.11 1.96
C VAL A 140 13.75 -4.98 3.22
N ILE A 141 12.96 -6.05 3.33
CA ILE A 141 13.02 -6.99 4.45
C ILE A 141 14.44 -7.57 4.57
N LYS A 142 14.98 -8.06 3.46
CA LYS A 142 16.32 -8.67 3.43
C LYS A 142 17.43 -7.69 3.80
N MET A 143 17.39 -6.49 3.25
CA MET A 143 18.44 -5.48 3.47
C MET A 143 18.38 -4.85 4.86
N SER A 144 17.19 -4.64 5.40
CA SER A 144 17.01 -4.06 6.73
C SER A 144 17.37 -5.03 7.86
N GLY A 145 17.32 -6.35 7.60
CA GLY A 145 17.47 -7.40 8.62
C GLY A 145 16.33 -7.44 9.64
N LYS A 146 15.22 -6.77 9.36
CA LYS A 146 14.01 -6.74 10.19
C LYS A 146 12.95 -7.67 9.64
N THR A 147 12.06 -8.14 10.51
CA THR A 147 10.88 -8.90 10.08
C THR A 147 9.84 -7.97 9.44
N LEU A 148 8.89 -8.56 8.70
CA LEU A 148 7.82 -7.77 8.09
C LEU A 148 6.91 -7.15 9.17
N SER A 149 6.66 -7.84 10.28
CA SER A 149 5.88 -7.28 11.39
C SER A 149 6.57 -6.07 12.03
N GLU A 150 7.90 -6.12 12.22
CA GLU A 150 8.67 -4.99 12.74
C GLU A 150 8.59 -3.77 11.81
N LEU A 151 8.68 -3.97 10.50
CA LEU A 151 8.56 -2.91 9.51
C LEU A 151 7.14 -2.33 9.47
N ALA A 152 6.12 -3.19 9.43
CA ALA A 152 4.72 -2.78 9.36
C ALA A 152 4.25 -2.07 10.66
N SER A 153 4.79 -2.44 11.83
CA SER A 153 4.43 -1.83 13.12
C SER A 153 4.80 -0.36 13.24
N GLN A 154 5.69 0.15 12.38
CA GLN A 154 6.07 1.56 12.34
C GLN A 154 4.92 2.44 11.83
N MET A 155 3.96 1.87 11.12
CA MET A 155 2.71 2.49 10.71
C MET A 155 1.54 1.94 11.53
N LYS A 156 1.06 2.69 12.52
CA LYS A 156 -0.12 2.32 13.30
C LYS A 156 -1.40 2.52 12.49
N LYS A 157 -2.16 1.45 12.24
CA LYS A 157 -3.49 1.56 11.63
C LYS A 157 -4.49 2.19 12.60
N TYR A 158 -5.27 3.15 12.11
CA TYR A 158 -6.40 3.73 12.82
C TYR A 158 -7.70 3.08 12.35
N PRO A 159 -8.68 2.89 13.24
CA PRO A 159 -10.00 2.42 12.83
C PRO A 159 -10.58 3.33 11.73
N GLN A 160 -11.10 2.71 10.68
CA GLN A 160 -11.68 3.39 9.52
C GLN A 160 -13.05 2.78 9.24
N SER A 161 -14.06 3.62 9.02
CA SER A 161 -15.39 3.17 8.67
C SER A 161 -15.83 3.82 7.36
N LEU A 162 -16.27 3.02 6.42
CA LEU A 162 -16.87 3.47 5.17
C LEU A 162 -18.40 3.40 5.30
N ILE A 163 -19.05 4.55 5.25
CA ILE A 163 -20.51 4.64 5.34
C ILE A 163 -21.07 5.10 3.99
N ASN A 164 -21.86 4.25 3.36
CA ASN A 164 -22.58 4.58 2.13
C ASN A 164 -23.93 5.19 2.48
N VAL A 165 -24.13 6.46 2.11
CA VAL A 165 -25.39 7.19 2.32
C VAL A 165 -26.13 7.31 1.01
N ARG A 166 -27.42 6.93 0.99
CA ARG A 166 -28.29 7.20 -0.18
C ARG A 166 -28.64 8.67 -0.18
N VAL A 167 -28.37 9.35 -1.30
CA VAL A 167 -28.72 10.75 -1.52
C VAL A 167 -29.58 10.85 -2.78
N THR A 168 -30.53 11.79 -2.80
CA THR A 168 -31.38 12.05 -3.97
C THR A 168 -30.61 12.77 -5.07
N ASP A 169 -29.62 13.56 -4.70
CA ASP A 169 -28.72 14.23 -5.63
C ASP A 169 -27.26 14.00 -5.20
N LYS A 170 -26.51 13.25 -6.03
CA LYS A 170 -25.07 12.98 -5.78
C LYS A 170 -24.15 14.18 -5.95
N TYR A 171 -24.65 15.30 -6.48
CA TYR A 171 -23.93 16.56 -6.58
C TYR A 171 -24.12 17.45 -5.34
N LEU A 172 -25.05 17.11 -4.45
CA LEU A 172 -25.08 17.70 -3.12
C LEU A 172 -23.84 17.20 -2.37
N SER A 173 -22.81 17.97 -2.50
CA SER A 173 -21.51 17.72 -1.86
C SER A 173 -21.69 17.62 -0.35
N LEU A 174 -21.12 16.60 0.27
CA LEU A 174 -21.00 16.40 1.72
C LEU A 174 -20.05 17.43 2.37
N ILE A 175 -20.01 18.66 1.84
CA ILE A 175 -19.10 19.73 2.27
C ILE A 175 -19.40 20.23 3.70
N HIS A 176 -20.48 19.80 4.31
CA HIS A 176 -20.93 20.34 5.60
C HIS A 176 -21.24 19.29 6.68
N ILE A 177 -20.53 18.19 6.70
CA ILE A 177 -20.55 17.30 7.86
C ILE A 177 -19.25 17.44 8.65
#